data_583d40a2da355f544742653862ebddf2
#
_entry.id   583d40a2da355f544742653862ebddf2
#
_cell.length_a   1.000
_cell.length_b   1.000
_cell.length_c   1.000
_cell.angle_alpha   90.00
_cell.angle_beta   90.00
_cell.angle_gamma   90.00
#
_symmetry.space_group_name_H-M   'P 1'
#
loop_
_entity.id
_entity.type
_entity.pdbx_description
1 polymer ?
#
loop_
_entity_poly.entity_id
_entity_poly.type
_entity_poly.pdbx_seq_one_letter_code
_entity_poly.pdbx_strand_id
1 'polypeptide(L)'
;MITNLYEAIGGDETIRRLVNAFYPRVAADPDLSPIFPADLSETVEKQRLFLTQFLGGPALYTQTHGNPRMRARHLPFEITPTRREAWLRNMAAAMDEIGLEGALREEFFERLRLTAHHMENSPEP
;
A
#
# COMPACT_ATOMS: atom_id res chain seq x y z
N MET A 1 9.98 -23.76 -5.55
CA MET A 1 10.68 -22.62 -6.18
C MET A 1 9.85 -21.36 -5.96
N ILE A 2 10.50 -20.29 -5.52
CA ILE A 2 9.87 -18.99 -5.38
C ILE A 2 9.82 -18.35 -6.77
N THR A 3 8.62 -18.05 -7.27
CA THR A 3 8.42 -17.57 -8.63
C THR A 3 7.95 -16.13 -8.70
N ASN A 4 7.63 -15.49 -7.55
CA ASN A 4 7.16 -14.11 -7.53
C ASN A 4 7.55 -13.43 -6.21
N LEU A 5 7.41 -12.10 -6.21
CA LEU A 5 7.79 -11.30 -5.05
C LEU A 5 6.88 -11.57 -3.84
N TYR A 6 5.61 -11.88 -4.08
CA TYR A 6 4.67 -12.24 -3.03
C TYR A 6 5.20 -13.42 -2.18
N GLU A 7 5.57 -14.51 -2.83
CA GLU A 7 6.13 -15.67 -2.13
C GLU A 7 7.49 -15.34 -1.50
N ALA A 8 8.32 -14.58 -2.21
CA ALA A 8 9.68 -14.25 -1.76
C ALA A 8 9.70 -13.48 -0.44
N ILE A 9 8.73 -12.60 -0.20
CA ILE A 9 8.68 -11.82 1.05
C ILE A 9 7.99 -12.56 2.20
N GLY A 10 7.38 -13.71 1.95
CA GLY A 10 6.71 -14.52 2.98
C GLY A 10 5.20 -14.64 2.82
N GLY A 11 4.64 -14.24 1.69
CA GLY A 11 3.23 -14.45 1.38
C GLY A 11 2.25 -13.67 2.24
N ASP A 12 1.09 -14.25 2.47
CA ASP A 12 -0.02 -13.59 3.17
C ASP A 12 0.33 -13.15 4.60
N GLU A 13 1.11 -13.92 5.32
CA GLU A 13 1.51 -13.57 6.68
C GLU A 13 2.27 -12.24 6.71
N THR A 14 3.23 -12.07 5.80
CA THR A 14 4.00 -10.83 5.70
C THR A 14 3.10 -9.66 5.31
N ILE A 15 2.20 -9.87 4.35
CA ILE A 15 1.26 -8.83 3.91
C ILE A 15 0.36 -8.39 5.07
N ARG A 16 -0.19 -9.35 5.84
CA ARG A 16 -1.04 -9.03 7.00
C ARG A 16 -0.29 -8.24 8.05
N ARG A 17 0.93 -8.64 8.36
CA ARG A 17 1.78 -7.90 9.32
C ARG A 17 2.06 -6.49 8.83
N LEU A 18 2.33 -6.34 7.54
CA LEU A 18 2.62 -5.04 6.94
C LEU A 18 1.42 -4.09 7.03
N VAL A 19 0.23 -4.53 6.60
CA VAL A 19 -0.96 -3.66 6.64
C VAL A 19 -1.37 -3.33 8.08
N ASN A 20 -1.17 -4.25 9.02
CA ASN A 20 -1.45 -4.02 10.43
C ASN A 20 -0.46 -3.07 11.09
N ALA A 21 0.76 -2.95 10.56
CA ALA A 21 1.74 -1.97 11.01
C ALA A 21 1.53 -0.60 10.34
N PHE A 22 1.05 -0.60 9.10
CA PHE A 22 0.92 0.60 8.27
C PHE A 22 -0.27 1.47 8.66
N TYR A 23 -1.47 0.89 8.79
CA TYR A 23 -2.69 1.69 8.95
C TYR A 23 -2.82 2.43 10.29
N PRO A 24 -2.32 1.94 11.42
CA PRO A 24 -2.25 2.77 12.63
C PRO A 24 -1.43 4.04 12.43
N ARG A 25 -0.37 3.96 11.61
CA ARG A 25 0.46 5.12 11.27
C ARG A 25 -0.28 6.09 10.36
N VAL A 26 -1.05 5.59 9.40
CA VAL A 26 -1.92 6.40 8.53
C VAL A 26 -2.94 7.17 9.35
N ALA A 27 -3.60 6.49 10.29
CA ALA A 27 -4.61 7.10 11.15
C ALA A 27 -4.03 8.21 12.04
N ALA A 28 -2.75 8.10 12.41
CA ALA A 28 -2.07 9.07 13.25
C ALA A 28 -1.40 10.19 12.46
N ASP A 29 -1.30 10.08 11.14
CA ASP A 29 -0.60 11.06 10.30
C ASP A 29 -1.57 12.14 9.82
N PRO A 30 -1.37 13.42 10.21
CA PRO A 30 -2.28 14.50 9.82
C PRO A 30 -2.28 14.81 8.32
N ASP A 31 -1.25 14.37 7.58
CA ASP A 31 -1.20 14.53 6.12
C ASP A 31 -2.06 13.48 5.40
N LEU A 32 -2.36 12.35 6.03
CA LEU A 32 -3.10 11.25 5.42
C LEU A 32 -4.50 11.04 6.00
N SER A 33 -4.66 11.21 7.31
CA SER A 33 -5.93 10.91 7.98
C SER A 33 -7.14 11.61 7.36
N PRO A 34 -7.02 12.85 6.83
CA PRO A 34 -8.19 13.53 6.23
C PRO A 34 -8.77 12.83 5.00
N ILE A 35 -8.00 12.02 4.29
CA ILE A 35 -8.47 11.35 3.07
C ILE A 35 -8.83 9.87 3.30
N PHE A 36 -8.81 9.43 4.56
CA PHE A 36 -9.18 8.06 4.93
C PHE A 36 -10.40 8.07 5.84
N PRO A 37 -11.24 7.01 5.81
CA PRO A 37 -12.35 6.90 6.74
C PRO A 37 -11.87 6.69 8.17
N ALA A 38 -12.70 7.05 9.15
CA ALA A 38 -12.37 6.85 10.57
C ALA A 38 -12.20 5.36 10.91
N ASP A 39 -13.07 4.50 10.34
CA ASP A 39 -12.94 3.06 10.47
C ASP A 39 -12.18 2.51 9.26
N LEU A 40 -10.96 2.03 9.51
CA LEU A 40 -10.05 1.52 8.47
C LEU A 40 -10.19 0.01 8.21
N SER A 41 -11.11 -0.69 8.87
CA SER A 41 -11.22 -2.15 8.74
C SER A 41 -11.37 -2.62 7.31
N GLU A 42 -12.25 -2.00 6.53
CA GLU A 42 -12.45 -2.34 5.12
C GLU A 42 -11.23 -1.96 4.28
N THR A 43 -10.63 -0.81 4.56
CA THR A 43 -9.44 -0.32 3.86
C THR A 43 -8.26 -1.28 4.04
N VAL A 44 -8.04 -1.74 5.27
CA VAL A 44 -6.99 -2.71 5.59
C VAL A 44 -7.17 -3.99 4.77
N GLU A 45 -8.39 -4.52 4.72
CA GLU A 45 -8.66 -5.75 3.97
C GLU A 45 -8.50 -5.56 2.46
N LYS A 46 -8.98 -4.45 1.91
CA LYS A 46 -8.79 -4.14 0.48
C LYS A 46 -7.31 -4.03 0.14
N GLN A 47 -6.52 -3.41 0.99
CA GLN A 47 -5.08 -3.26 0.77
C GLN A 47 -4.38 -4.61 0.82
N ARG A 48 -4.76 -5.50 1.74
CA ARG A 48 -4.22 -6.85 1.80
C ARG A 48 -4.48 -7.59 0.48
N LEU A 49 -5.70 -7.54 -0.02
CA LEU A 49 -6.08 -8.18 -1.27
C LEU A 49 -5.29 -7.60 -2.46
N PHE A 50 -5.18 -6.26 -2.49
CA PHE A 50 -4.47 -5.57 -3.56
C PHE A 50 -2.97 -5.90 -3.54
N LEU A 51 -2.31 -5.79 -2.41
CA LEU A 51 -0.86 -6.07 -2.31
C LEU A 51 -0.55 -7.52 -2.67
N THR A 52 -1.40 -8.46 -2.28
CA THR A 52 -1.25 -9.86 -2.67
C THR A 52 -1.17 -9.98 -4.20
N GLN A 53 -2.12 -9.40 -4.90
CA GLN A 53 -2.18 -9.42 -6.35
C GLN A 53 -1.04 -8.61 -6.99
N PHE A 54 -0.75 -7.43 -6.44
CA PHE A 54 0.27 -6.52 -6.92
C PHE A 54 1.66 -7.17 -6.95
N LEU A 55 1.95 -8.03 -5.99
CA LEU A 55 3.23 -8.71 -5.87
C LEU A 55 3.30 -10.04 -6.61
N GLY A 56 2.27 -10.39 -7.36
CA GLY A 56 2.25 -11.60 -8.18
C GLY A 56 1.61 -12.81 -7.52
N GLY A 57 0.94 -12.64 -6.38
CA GLY A 57 0.15 -13.69 -5.76
C GLY A 57 -1.21 -13.85 -6.45
N PRO A 58 -2.14 -14.62 -5.81
CA PRO A 58 -3.47 -14.80 -6.38
C PRO A 58 -4.18 -13.47 -6.63
N ALA A 59 -5.01 -13.40 -7.69
CA ALA A 59 -5.73 -12.20 -8.09
C ALA A 59 -6.93 -11.91 -7.18
N LEU A 60 -6.72 -11.86 -5.86
CA LEU A 60 -7.77 -11.75 -4.86
C LEU A 60 -8.55 -10.45 -4.95
N TYR A 61 -7.88 -9.34 -5.25
CA TYR A 61 -8.55 -8.05 -5.39
C TYR A 61 -9.51 -8.07 -6.57
N THR A 62 -9.05 -8.52 -7.74
CA THR A 62 -9.87 -8.59 -8.95
C THR A 62 -11.06 -9.54 -8.77
N GLN A 63 -10.87 -10.66 -8.09
CA GLN A 63 -11.94 -11.62 -7.83
C GLN A 63 -13.04 -11.03 -6.92
N THR A 64 -12.68 -10.12 -6.02
CA THR A 64 -13.60 -9.55 -5.04
C THR A 64 -14.16 -8.20 -5.49
N HIS A 65 -13.34 -7.34 -6.08
CA HIS A 65 -13.65 -5.93 -6.37
C HIS A 65 -13.54 -5.56 -7.85
N GLY A 66 -13.20 -6.51 -8.74
CA GLY A 66 -12.97 -6.25 -10.16
C GLY A 66 -11.60 -5.64 -10.44
N ASN A 67 -11.44 -5.07 -11.63
CA ASN A 67 -10.17 -4.45 -12.03
C ASN A 67 -9.76 -3.37 -11.02
N PRO A 68 -8.52 -3.37 -10.53
CA PRO A 68 -8.08 -2.38 -9.53
C PRO A 68 -8.26 -0.93 -9.95
N ARG A 69 -7.93 -0.56 -11.20
CA ARG A 69 -8.05 0.83 -11.69
C ARG A 69 -7.61 1.86 -10.64
N MET A 70 -6.41 1.67 -10.10
CA MET A 70 -5.94 2.40 -8.93
C MET A 70 -6.00 3.91 -9.10
N ARG A 71 -5.54 4.44 -10.23
CA ARG A 71 -5.61 5.89 -10.46
C ARG A 71 -7.05 6.39 -10.47
N ALA A 72 -7.95 5.71 -11.18
CA ALA A 72 -9.36 6.12 -11.25
C ALA A 72 -10.02 6.10 -9.86
N ARG A 73 -9.72 5.09 -9.04
CA ARG A 73 -10.27 4.98 -7.69
C ARG A 73 -9.75 6.05 -6.74
N HIS A 74 -8.58 6.63 -7.03
CA HIS A 74 -7.99 7.70 -6.22
C HIS A 74 -8.38 9.10 -6.68
N LEU A 75 -8.95 9.26 -7.89
CA LEU A 75 -9.34 10.57 -8.40
C LEU A 75 -10.30 11.35 -7.49
N PRO A 76 -11.26 10.72 -6.77
CA PRO A 76 -12.10 11.44 -5.81
C PRO A 76 -11.36 12.03 -4.62
N PHE A 77 -10.09 11.63 -4.41
CA PHE A 77 -9.27 12.08 -3.29
C PHE A 77 -8.17 13.00 -3.80
N GLU A 78 -7.86 14.05 -3.05
CA GLU A 78 -6.78 14.97 -3.40
C GLU A 78 -5.44 14.38 -2.98
N ILE A 79 -4.72 13.79 -3.94
CA ILE A 79 -3.40 13.19 -3.70
C ILE A 79 -2.33 14.18 -4.14
N THR A 80 -1.78 14.91 -3.18
CA THR A 80 -0.71 15.90 -3.38
C THR A 80 0.65 15.24 -3.23
N PRO A 81 1.75 15.91 -3.65
CA PRO A 81 3.10 15.42 -3.35
C PRO A 81 3.34 15.18 -1.86
N THR A 82 2.84 16.05 -0.98
CA THR A 82 2.95 15.86 0.47
C THR A 82 2.28 14.56 0.92
N ARG A 83 1.08 14.28 0.44
CA ARG A 83 0.35 13.05 0.79
C ARG A 83 1.03 11.82 0.23
N ARG A 84 1.51 11.90 -1.02
CA ARG A 84 2.28 10.81 -1.61
C ARG A 84 3.52 10.48 -0.77
N GLU A 85 4.31 11.49 -0.40
CA GLU A 85 5.51 11.29 0.41
C GLU A 85 5.17 10.78 1.83
N ALA A 86 4.10 11.27 2.42
CA ALA A 86 3.64 10.78 3.72
C ALA A 86 3.27 9.30 3.66
N TRP A 87 2.58 8.87 2.60
CA TRP A 87 2.22 7.47 2.40
C TRP A 87 3.46 6.59 2.31
N LEU A 88 4.44 7.00 1.49
CA LEU A 88 5.69 6.25 1.32
C LEU A 88 6.50 6.18 2.61
N ARG A 89 6.59 7.29 3.36
CA ARG A 89 7.30 7.34 4.63
C ARG A 89 6.68 6.38 5.64
N ASN A 90 5.36 6.36 5.75
CA ASN A 90 4.65 5.46 6.66
C ASN A 90 4.78 4.00 6.24
N MET A 91 4.80 3.73 4.93
CA MET A 91 5.03 2.38 4.42
C MET A 91 6.44 1.89 4.75
N ALA A 92 7.46 2.74 4.55
CA ALA A 92 8.84 2.41 4.92
C ALA A 92 8.96 2.11 6.42
N ALA A 93 8.33 2.92 7.26
CA ALA A 93 8.33 2.71 8.70
C ALA A 93 7.62 1.39 9.09
N ALA A 94 6.53 1.05 8.41
CA ALA A 94 5.83 -0.22 8.63
C ALA A 94 6.70 -1.42 8.22
N MET A 95 7.44 -1.31 7.12
CA MET A 95 8.38 -2.34 6.70
C MET A 95 9.49 -2.53 7.74
N ASP A 96 10.00 -1.43 8.31
CA ASP A 96 10.98 -1.49 9.40
C ASP A 96 10.40 -2.22 10.61
N GLU A 97 9.19 -1.89 11.00
CA GLU A 97 8.53 -2.47 12.17
C GLU A 97 8.40 -3.98 12.07
N ILE A 98 8.08 -4.51 10.88
CA ILE A 98 7.93 -5.96 10.68
C ILE A 98 9.25 -6.67 10.34
N GLY A 99 10.36 -5.93 10.26
CA GLY A 99 11.67 -6.49 9.97
C GLY A 99 11.88 -6.87 8.50
N LEU A 100 11.09 -6.31 7.60
CA LEU A 100 11.28 -6.52 6.16
C LEU A 100 12.42 -5.62 5.67
N GLU A 101 13.50 -6.24 5.18
CA GLU A 101 14.71 -5.53 4.79
C GLU A 101 15.40 -6.20 3.61
N GLY A 102 16.46 -5.55 3.08
CA GLY A 102 17.29 -6.11 2.02
C GLY A 102 16.71 -5.88 0.62
N ALA A 103 17.22 -6.66 -0.34
CA ALA A 103 16.88 -6.49 -1.75
C ALA A 103 15.38 -6.69 -2.06
N LEU A 104 14.73 -7.61 -1.36
CA LEU A 104 13.29 -7.85 -1.56
C LEU A 104 12.46 -6.64 -1.12
N ARG A 105 12.82 -6.03 0.00
CA ARG A 105 12.18 -4.79 0.46
C ARG A 105 12.39 -3.67 -0.55
N GLU A 106 13.61 -3.51 -1.03
CA GLU A 106 13.93 -2.44 -1.98
C GLU A 106 13.13 -2.58 -3.27
N GLU A 107 13.00 -3.79 -3.80
CA GLU A 107 12.20 -4.04 -5.00
C GLU A 107 10.72 -3.76 -4.75
N PHE A 108 10.19 -4.23 -3.63
CA PHE A 108 8.80 -4.01 -3.25
C PHE A 108 8.53 -2.51 -3.08
N PHE A 109 9.37 -1.83 -2.32
CA PHE A 109 9.21 -0.38 -2.06
C PHE A 109 9.31 0.44 -3.35
N GLU A 110 10.24 0.09 -4.25
CA GLU A 110 10.36 0.79 -5.54
C GLU A 110 9.10 0.66 -6.39
N ARG A 111 8.50 -0.53 -6.44
CA ARG A 111 7.23 -0.72 -7.14
C ARG A 111 6.12 0.13 -6.53
N LEU A 112 6.07 0.22 -5.20
CA LEU A 112 5.10 1.08 -4.51
C LEU A 112 5.36 2.55 -4.78
N ARG A 113 6.63 2.96 -4.82
CA ARG A 113 7.01 4.34 -5.11
C ARG A 113 6.51 4.77 -6.49
N LEU A 114 6.72 3.95 -7.51
CA LEU A 114 6.24 4.22 -8.86
C LEU A 114 4.71 4.31 -8.90
N THR A 115 4.04 3.40 -8.21
CA THR A 115 2.57 3.40 -8.12
C THR A 115 2.06 4.65 -7.41
N ALA A 116 2.69 5.06 -6.32
CA ALA A 116 2.30 6.26 -5.56
C ALA A 116 2.44 7.52 -6.43
N HIS A 117 3.50 7.64 -7.22
CA HIS A 117 3.64 8.74 -8.18
C HIS A 117 2.51 8.73 -9.21
N HIS A 118 2.09 7.56 -9.65
CA HIS A 118 0.99 7.43 -10.60
C HIS A 118 -0.36 7.82 -9.98
N MET A 119 -0.51 7.69 -8.67
CA MET A 119 -1.74 8.08 -7.96
C MET A 119 -1.84 9.58 -7.71
N GLU A 120 -0.72 10.30 -7.70
CA GLU A 120 -0.71 11.76 -7.49
C GLU A 120 -1.59 12.44 -8.56
N ASN A 121 -2.50 13.30 -8.13
CA ASN A 121 -3.50 13.90 -9.01
C ASN A 121 -3.75 15.38 -8.72
N SER A 122 -3.05 15.97 -7.77
CA SER A 122 -3.28 17.34 -7.34
C SER A 122 -1.96 18.03 -6.99
N PRO A 123 -1.80 19.33 -7.34
CA PRO A 123 -0.62 20.09 -6.90
C PRO A 123 -0.73 20.43 -5.43
N GLU A 124 0.39 20.86 -4.84
CA GLU A 124 0.35 21.44 -3.50
C GLU A 124 -0.48 22.72 -3.52
N PRO A 125 -1.31 22.96 -2.47
CA PRO A 125 -2.12 24.16 -2.37
C PRO A 125 -1.28 25.43 -2.16
#